data_14a70e5b5f0d0f6c3aa8b43901172c62
#
_entry.id   14a70e5b5f0d0f6c3aa8b43901172c62
#
_cell.length_a   1.000
_cell.length_b   1.000
_cell.length_c   1.000
_cell.angle_alpha   90.00
_cell.angle_beta   90.00
_cell.angle_gamma   90.00
#
_symmetry.space_group_name_H-M   'P 1'
#
loop_
_entity.id
_entity.type
_entity.pdbx_description
1 polymer ?
#
loop_
_entity_poly.entity_id
_entity_poly.type
_entity_poly.pdbx_seq_one_letter_code
_entity_poly.pdbx_strand_id
1 'polypeptide(L)'
;MLLSHFVSQYRLRILMMGILAGACSHSTQAQEEWEKLSPTKLGSEIHEQVESHLDLTFARIDDRELKLHLYRPKKASGALPAIVCIHGGGWRKGDRRHHANIAKALAARGYVTVSIDYRLSGEAIFPAHIYDCKAAVRWLRANAEKWRIDPNFIGATGASAGGHLAALLGTSGGIEELEGEGGCRDFSSTIQASAPMGGQSDFMSERNRLKSAEAEIWQQFLGGSQDEVPEAYRLASPRTHLDAGDPAIFFLTGEFDDPSTRGDTLRHDAMALGVPTGLFVVKGAPHPVLNKQESFDIALDQLDAFFTFHLKQKGVPKVTASGSVPAIQGEWKQLGGGYGGSEGAQWITVDGEPTLIYAAHHDGFVFRWSPEKGLRVWRDDSPEATSFRPDGKGGYYVVEQTTRQVTRWNEQAECTAVLADRFEGKRLNYPNDLRVHPDGSLWFTDPDFLFGLRPDEVKELEGQYIFRLDLETKKLTVVVKDARKPNGIAISEGGKALFFTDAMSKSIYRAPILDDGTVGAREIFATSELFGLDGLTFDSQGRLWSAGKTSVAVYQADGALLGNYAFPSKPTAIAFHPDGWICVTTRDAAYVAKF
;
A
#
# COMPACT_ATOMS: atom_id res chain seq x y z
N MET A 1 -30.17 -27.30 3.39
CA MET A 1 -30.87 -26.85 2.16
C MET A 1 -30.32 -25.55 1.54
N LEU A 2 -29.29 -24.94 2.10
CA LEU A 2 -28.68 -23.70 1.59
C LEU A 2 -27.36 -23.91 0.79
N LEU A 3 -26.78 -25.12 0.82
CA LEU A 3 -25.58 -25.46 0.05
C LEU A 3 -25.85 -25.89 -1.41
N SER A 4 -27.08 -26.26 -1.76
CA SER A 4 -27.43 -26.74 -3.11
C SER A 4 -27.69 -25.61 -4.12
N HIS A 5 -27.97 -24.37 -3.65
CA HIS A 5 -28.24 -23.23 -4.54
C HIS A 5 -26.96 -22.53 -5.05
N PHE A 6 -25.87 -22.61 -4.30
CA PHE A 6 -24.60 -21.98 -4.69
C PHE A 6 -23.87 -22.75 -5.81
N VAL A 7 -23.99 -24.08 -5.81
CA VAL A 7 -23.33 -24.93 -6.83
C VAL A 7 -24.05 -24.85 -8.18
N SER A 8 -25.35 -24.57 -8.21
CA SER A 8 -26.14 -24.44 -9.46
C SER A 8 -25.81 -23.16 -10.25
N GLN A 9 -25.56 -22.06 -9.57
CA GLN A 9 -25.22 -20.78 -10.26
C GLN A 9 -23.80 -20.78 -10.81
N TYR A 10 -22.86 -21.51 -10.18
CA TYR A 10 -21.49 -21.65 -10.69
C TYR A 10 -21.41 -22.56 -11.93
N ARG A 11 -22.21 -23.62 -12.00
CA ARG A 11 -22.27 -24.51 -13.19
C ARG A 11 -22.88 -23.83 -14.41
N LEU A 12 -23.81 -22.90 -14.24
CA LEU A 12 -24.43 -22.19 -15.37
C LEU A 12 -23.51 -21.13 -16.00
N ARG A 13 -22.59 -20.55 -15.21
CA ARG A 13 -21.58 -19.60 -15.72
C ARG A 13 -20.41 -20.28 -16.43
N ILE A 14 -20.04 -21.49 -16.03
CA ILE A 14 -19.02 -22.31 -16.72
C ILE A 14 -19.56 -22.85 -18.04
N LEU A 15 -20.87 -23.14 -18.16
CA LEU A 15 -21.47 -23.63 -19.40
C LEU A 15 -21.61 -22.53 -20.49
N MET A 16 -21.72 -21.24 -20.12
CA MET A 16 -21.70 -20.14 -21.08
C MET A 16 -20.30 -19.75 -21.57
N MET A 17 -19.24 -20.09 -20.86
CA MET A 17 -17.85 -19.93 -21.34
C MET A 17 -17.38 -21.10 -22.23
N GLY A 18 -18.06 -22.26 -22.21
CA GLY A 18 -17.70 -23.45 -23.00
C GLY A 18 -18.23 -23.49 -24.44
N ILE A 19 -19.03 -22.50 -24.85
CA ILE A 19 -19.64 -22.48 -26.23
C ILE A 19 -18.85 -21.59 -27.21
N LEU A 20 -17.75 -20.94 -26.76
CA LEU A 20 -16.86 -20.13 -27.62
C LEU A 20 -15.53 -20.83 -27.99
N ALA A 21 -15.39 -22.12 -27.77
CA ALA A 21 -14.20 -22.92 -28.13
C ALA A 21 -14.39 -23.70 -29.44
N GLY A 22 -15.01 -23.11 -30.44
CA GLY A 22 -15.19 -23.73 -31.76
C GLY A 22 -15.01 -22.75 -32.89
N ALA A 23 -13.78 -22.46 -33.31
CA ALA A 23 -13.40 -22.13 -34.68
C ALA A 23 -11.93 -21.71 -34.79
N CYS A 24 -11.10 -22.66 -35.12
CA CYS A 24 -9.73 -22.41 -35.57
C CYS A 24 -9.74 -21.99 -37.03
N SER A 25 -10.04 -20.70 -37.32
CA SER A 25 -9.85 -20.08 -38.67
C SER A 25 -9.92 -18.53 -38.63
N HIS A 26 -9.51 -17.88 -37.50
CA HIS A 26 -9.64 -16.42 -37.38
C HIS A 26 -8.33 -15.75 -36.87
N SER A 27 -7.15 -16.26 -37.25
CA SER A 27 -5.90 -15.66 -36.80
C SER A 27 -5.62 -14.26 -37.40
N THR A 28 -6.09 -13.97 -38.58
CA THR A 28 -5.92 -12.66 -39.23
C THR A 28 -6.99 -11.65 -38.81
N GLN A 29 -8.22 -12.07 -38.63
CA GLN A 29 -9.32 -11.18 -38.23
C GLN A 29 -9.22 -10.75 -36.76
N ALA A 30 -8.76 -11.64 -35.88
CA ALA A 30 -8.50 -11.31 -34.47
C ALA A 30 -7.32 -10.34 -34.32
N GLN A 31 -6.33 -10.39 -35.21
CA GLN A 31 -5.22 -9.46 -35.25
C GLN A 31 -5.65 -8.04 -35.67
N GLU A 32 -6.51 -7.92 -36.68
CA GLU A 32 -7.09 -6.64 -37.09
C GLU A 32 -8.09 -6.05 -36.07
N GLU A 33 -8.82 -6.88 -35.33
CA GLU A 33 -9.68 -6.43 -34.24
C GLU A 33 -8.86 -5.92 -33.02
N TRP A 34 -7.71 -6.49 -32.77
CA TRP A 34 -6.80 -6.01 -31.70
C TRP A 34 -6.14 -4.67 -32.04
N GLU A 35 -5.80 -4.42 -33.30
CA GLU A 35 -5.28 -3.12 -33.75
C GLU A 35 -6.35 -2.01 -33.72
N LYS A 36 -7.62 -2.35 -33.85
CA LYS A 36 -8.75 -1.43 -33.65
C LYS A 36 -9.12 -1.19 -32.20
N LEU A 37 -8.68 -2.04 -31.31
CA LEU A 37 -8.97 -2.02 -29.87
C LEU A 37 -7.75 -1.59 -29.02
N SER A 38 -6.98 -0.59 -29.44
CA SER A 38 -6.33 0.24 -28.45
C SER A 38 -7.42 1.18 -27.90
N PRO A 39 -7.99 0.87 -26.74
CA PRO A 39 -9.23 1.52 -26.28
C PRO A 39 -8.96 2.88 -25.66
N THR A 40 -7.71 3.27 -25.58
CA THR A 40 -7.28 4.50 -24.92
C THR A 40 -6.67 5.45 -25.93
N LYS A 41 -7.29 6.62 -26.05
CA LYS A 41 -6.76 7.72 -26.85
C LYS A 41 -5.93 8.63 -25.96
N LEU A 42 -4.69 8.85 -26.34
CA LEU A 42 -3.87 9.90 -25.74
C LEU A 42 -4.24 11.24 -26.34
N GLY A 43 -4.31 12.28 -25.51
CA GLY A 43 -4.49 13.65 -25.99
C GLY A 43 -3.34 14.09 -26.91
N SER A 44 -3.60 15.01 -27.83
CA SER A 44 -2.58 15.56 -28.74
C SER A 44 -1.40 16.18 -28.01
N GLU A 45 -1.64 16.76 -26.82
CA GLU A 45 -0.63 17.35 -25.96
C GLU A 45 0.43 16.36 -25.50
N ILE A 46 0.08 15.08 -25.26
CA ILE A 46 1.04 14.04 -24.91
C ILE A 46 1.97 13.76 -26.09
N HIS A 47 1.44 13.67 -27.30
CA HIS A 47 2.26 13.46 -28.50
C HIS A 47 3.20 14.65 -28.78
N GLU A 48 2.79 15.87 -28.46
CA GLU A 48 3.61 17.05 -28.60
C GLU A 48 4.74 17.13 -27.56
N GLN A 49 4.53 16.61 -26.35
CA GLN A 49 5.48 16.68 -25.24
C GLN A 49 6.53 15.55 -25.26
N VAL A 50 6.25 14.45 -25.94
CA VAL A 50 7.08 13.23 -25.92
C VAL A 50 7.80 13.01 -27.24
N GLU A 51 9.10 12.75 -27.17
CA GLU A 51 9.85 12.18 -28.29
C GLU A 51 9.83 10.66 -28.25
N SER A 52 9.77 10.03 -29.42
CA SER A 52 9.65 8.58 -29.59
C SER A 52 10.80 8.06 -30.45
N HIS A 53 11.48 7.05 -29.95
CA HIS A 53 12.51 6.32 -30.67
C HIS A 53 12.06 4.87 -30.80
N LEU A 54 11.72 4.50 -32.04
CA LEU A 54 11.04 3.23 -32.32
C LEU A 54 12.04 2.16 -32.79
N ASP A 55 11.68 0.89 -32.52
CA ASP A 55 12.34 -0.29 -33.04
C ASP A 55 13.84 -0.41 -32.69
N LEU A 56 14.22 0.09 -31.51
CA LEU A 56 15.58 -0.05 -31.02
C LEU A 56 15.82 -1.50 -30.58
N THR A 57 16.90 -2.12 -31.07
CA THR A 57 17.31 -3.46 -30.66
C THR A 57 18.01 -3.37 -29.30
N PHE A 58 17.50 -4.10 -28.28
CA PHE A 58 18.09 -4.14 -26.95
C PHE A 58 18.82 -5.45 -26.64
N ALA A 59 18.44 -6.53 -27.32
CA ALA A 59 19.13 -7.81 -27.23
C ALA A 59 19.03 -8.60 -28.55
N ARG A 60 19.97 -9.54 -28.73
CA ARG A 60 19.93 -10.55 -29.80
C ARG A 60 20.11 -11.91 -29.14
N ILE A 61 19.20 -12.81 -29.46
CA ILE A 61 19.27 -14.22 -29.04
C ILE A 61 19.26 -15.03 -30.31
N ASP A 62 20.38 -15.62 -30.65
CA ASP A 62 20.63 -16.22 -31.97
C ASP A 62 20.27 -15.21 -33.08
N ASP A 63 19.41 -15.57 -34.01
CA ASP A 63 18.95 -14.70 -35.09
C ASP A 63 17.76 -13.79 -34.69
N ARG A 64 17.23 -13.89 -33.47
CA ARG A 64 16.09 -13.11 -32.97
C ARG A 64 16.54 -11.78 -32.39
N GLU A 65 16.16 -10.67 -33.03
CA GLU A 65 16.28 -9.35 -32.46
C GLU A 65 15.09 -9.06 -31.53
N LEU A 66 15.38 -8.72 -30.28
CA LEU A 66 14.41 -8.18 -29.35
C LEU A 66 14.44 -6.67 -29.40
N LYS A 67 13.27 -6.05 -29.65
CA LYS A 67 13.17 -4.61 -29.87
C LYS A 67 12.34 -3.93 -28.79
N LEU A 68 12.60 -2.65 -28.62
CA LEU A 68 11.83 -1.77 -27.75
C LEU A 68 11.47 -0.46 -28.48
N HIS A 69 10.44 0.19 -27.97
CA HIS A 69 10.15 1.59 -28.25
C HIS A 69 10.54 2.40 -27.03
N LEU A 70 11.32 3.46 -27.21
CA LEU A 70 11.71 4.37 -26.14
C LEU A 70 10.96 5.70 -26.28
N TYR A 71 10.44 6.18 -25.16
CA TYR A 71 9.74 7.45 -25.05
C TYR A 71 10.35 8.30 -23.93
N ARG A 72 10.51 9.60 -24.18
CA ARG A 72 11.02 10.52 -23.18
C ARG A 72 10.44 11.94 -23.36
N PRO A 73 10.41 12.78 -22.30
CA PRO A 73 10.00 14.16 -22.46
C PRO A 73 10.95 14.92 -23.39
N LYS A 74 10.42 15.71 -24.32
CA LYS A 74 11.23 16.60 -25.18
C LYS A 74 11.96 17.68 -24.38
N LYS A 75 11.34 18.15 -23.29
CA LYS A 75 11.90 19.17 -22.40
C LYS A 75 12.24 18.55 -21.06
N ALA A 76 13.43 18.00 -20.94
CA ALA A 76 13.93 17.45 -19.68
C ALA A 76 15.28 18.07 -19.33
N SER A 77 15.44 18.53 -18.10
CA SER A 77 16.70 18.96 -17.52
C SER A 77 17.27 17.83 -16.65
N GLY A 78 18.46 17.31 -16.99
CA GLY A 78 19.12 16.27 -16.21
C GLY A 78 18.70 14.84 -16.57
N ALA A 79 19.19 13.90 -15.77
CA ALA A 79 18.87 12.48 -15.88
C ALA A 79 17.50 12.20 -15.21
N LEU A 80 16.71 11.34 -15.85
CA LEU A 80 15.37 10.95 -15.42
C LEU A 80 15.33 9.49 -15.00
N PRO A 81 14.45 9.10 -14.05
CA PRO A 81 14.18 7.70 -13.79
C PRO A 81 13.58 7.01 -15.02
N ALA A 82 13.78 5.69 -15.12
CA ALA A 82 13.25 4.92 -16.25
C ALA A 82 12.21 3.88 -15.79
N ILE A 83 11.28 3.53 -16.71
CA ILE A 83 10.26 2.51 -16.47
C ILE A 83 10.19 1.56 -17.66
N VAL A 84 10.28 0.26 -17.38
CA VAL A 84 10.03 -0.81 -18.36
C VAL A 84 8.54 -1.15 -18.35
N CYS A 85 7.87 -0.99 -19.50
CA CYS A 85 6.47 -1.31 -19.70
C CYS A 85 6.36 -2.64 -20.48
N ILE A 86 5.80 -3.67 -19.83
CA ILE A 86 5.77 -5.05 -20.31
C ILE A 86 4.34 -5.41 -20.73
N HIS A 87 4.16 -5.81 -21.97
CA HIS A 87 2.84 -6.12 -22.50
C HIS A 87 2.26 -7.44 -21.97
N GLY A 88 0.93 -7.50 -21.92
CA GLY A 88 0.17 -8.71 -21.66
C GLY A 88 0.02 -9.60 -22.89
N GLY A 89 -0.93 -10.52 -22.85
CA GLY A 89 -1.26 -11.42 -23.96
C GLY A 89 -1.03 -12.90 -23.64
N GLY A 90 -1.02 -13.24 -22.32
CA GLY A 90 -0.91 -14.62 -21.85
C GLY A 90 0.40 -15.29 -22.29
N TRP A 91 1.50 -14.51 -22.33
CA TRP A 91 2.83 -14.93 -22.80
C TRP A 91 2.86 -15.50 -24.23
N ARG A 92 1.71 -15.57 -24.94
CA ARG A 92 1.55 -16.20 -26.28
C ARG A 92 1.45 -15.20 -27.42
N LYS A 93 1.09 -13.95 -27.12
CA LYS A 93 0.87 -12.89 -28.12
C LYS A 93 1.19 -11.51 -27.54
N GLY A 94 1.36 -10.57 -28.44
CA GLY A 94 1.68 -9.19 -28.10
C GLY A 94 3.06 -8.81 -28.56
N ASP A 95 3.34 -7.53 -28.49
CA ASP A 95 4.63 -6.91 -28.79
C ASP A 95 4.71 -5.52 -28.12
N ARG A 96 5.85 -4.83 -28.27
CA ARG A 96 6.14 -3.51 -27.74
C ARG A 96 5.11 -2.42 -28.07
N ARG A 97 4.26 -2.60 -29.08
CA ARG A 97 3.22 -1.61 -29.45
C ARG A 97 2.03 -1.62 -28.50
N HIS A 98 1.75 -2.74 -27.84
CA HIS A 98 0.58 -2.92 -26.96
C HIS A 98 0.60 -2.05 -25.71
N HIS A 99 1.79 -1.72 -25.19
CA HIS A 99 1.94 -0.84 -24.03
C HIS A 99 2.52 0.54 -24.40
N ALA A 100 2.50 0.90 -25.70
CA ALA A 100 2.99 2.20 -26.17
C ALA A 100 2.24 3.39 -25.53
N ASN A 101 0.91 3.28 -25.33
CA ASN A 101 0.11 4.37 -24.76
C ASN A 101 0.46 4.64 -23.30
N ILE A 102 0.52 3.61 -22.45
CA ILE A 102 0.91 3.81 -21.05
C ILE A 102 2.36 4.29 -20.93
N ALA A 103 3.27 3.78 -21.78
CA ALA A 103 4.64 4.23 -21.82
C ALA A 103 4.75 5.72 -22.23
N LYS A 104 4.05 6.16 -23.28
CA LYS A 104 4.02 7.58 -23.68
C LYS A 104 3.41 8.47 -22.60
N ALA A 105 2.32 8.05 -21.97
CA ALA A 105 1.66 8.81 -20.93
C ALA A 105 2.56 8.99 -19.69
N LEU A 106 3.27 7.95 -19.27
CA LEU A 106 4.28 8.05 -18.21
C LEU A 106 5.48 8.91 -18.65
N ALA A 107 5.90 8.84 -19.92
CA ALA A 107 6.97 9.72 -20.43
C ALA A 107 6.56 11.19 -20.35
N ALA A 108 5.33 11.55 -20.70
CA ALA A 108 4.82 12.92 -20.55
C ALA A 108 4.86 13.42 -19.10
N ARG A 109 4.84 12.50 -18.13
CA ARG A 109 4.92 12.77 -16.69
C ARG A 109 6.36 12.83 -16.16
N GLY A 110 7.38 12.74 -17.03
CA GLY A 110 8.78 13.00 -16.67
C GLY A 110 9.62 11.74 -16.39
N TYR A 111 9.32 10.63 -17.06
CA TYR A 111 10.16 9.42 -17.06
C TYR A 111 10.76 9.17 -18.43
N VAL A 112 11.86 8.41 -18.49
CA VAL A 112 12.22 7.69 -19.70
C VAL A 112 11.52 6.34 -19.65
N THR A 113 10.71 6.02 -20.64
CA THR A 113 9.95 4.75 -20.64
C THR A 113 10.30 3.91 -21.85
N VAL A 114 10.31 2.59 -21.66
CA VAL A 114 10.45 1.65 -22.76
C VAL A 114 9.30 0.66 -22.76
N SER A 115 8.70 0.44 -23.94
CA SER A 115 7.79 -0.67 -24.16
C SER A 115 8.53 -1.74 -24.95
N ILE A 116 8.57 -2.97 -24.46
CA ILE A 116 9.51 -4.01 -24.90
C ILE A 116 8.83 -5.19 -25.58
N ASP A 117 9.56 -5.86 -26.47
CA ASP A 117 9.28 -7.24 -26.86
C ASP A 117 9.86 -8.19 -25.80
N TYR A 118 9.31 -9.37 -25.70
CA TYR A 118 9.92 -10.55 -25.11
C TYR A 118 9.53 -11.79 -25.93
N ARG A 119 10.34 -12.84 -25.91
CA ARG A 119 10.03 -14.09 -26.63
C ARG A 119 8.74 -14.67 -26.09
N LEU A 120 7.84 -15.06 -27.00
CA LEU A 120 6.53 -15.62 -26.65
C LEU A 120 6.62 -17.14 -26.48
N SER A 121 5.62 -17.75 -25.86
CA SER A 121 5.59 -19.21 -25.59
C SER A 121 5.64 -20.08 -26.85
N GLY A 122 5.32 -19.52 -28.02
CA GLY A 122 5.53 -20.17 -29.32
C GLY A 122 6.98 -20.12 -29.83
N GLU A 123 7.83 -19.24 -29.27
CA GLU A 123 9.24 -19.10 -29.59
C GLU A 123 10.12 -19.82 -28.55
N ALA A 124 9.80 -19.71 -27.27
CA ALA A 124 10.55 -20.31 -26.17
C ALA A 124 9.67 -20.47 -24.92
N ILE A 125 9.95 -21.50 -24.11
CA ILE A 125 9.33 -21.67 -22.80
C ILE A 125 10.01 -20.79 -21.74
N PHE A 126 9.35 -20.62 -20.58
CA PHE A 126 9.97 -20.01 -19.40
C PHE A 126 11.28 -20.78 -19.04
N PRO A 127 12.38 -20.07 -18.67
CA PRO A 127 12.45 -18.66 -18.21
C PRO A 127 12.83 -17.63 -19.31
N ALA A 128 12.75 -17.96 -20.60
CA ALA A 128 13.15 -17.04 -21.67
C ALA A 128 12.52 -15.63 -21.54
N HIS A 129 11.26 -15.55 -21.12
CA HIS A 129 10.49 -14.31 -20.98
C HIS A 129 11.09 -13.35 -19.95
N ILE A 130 11.49 -13.86 -18.78
CA ILE A 130 12.11 -13.03 -17.75
C ILE A 130 13.55 -12.64 -18.12
N TYR A 131 14.28 -13.50 -18.80
CA TYR A 131 15.61 -13.19 -19.34
C TYR A 131 15.57 -11.96 -20.26
N ASP A 132 14.57 -11.89 -21.13
CA ASP A 132 14.38 -10.79 -22.06
C ASP A 132 14.00 -9.50 -21.35
N CYS A 133 13.14 -9.58 -20.33
CA CYS A 133 12.78 -8.42 -19.49
C CYS A 133 14.02 -7.89 -18.72
N LYS A 134 14.83 -8.77 -18.16
CA LYS A 134 16.08 -8.41 -17.47
C LYS A 134 17.11 -7.80 -18.43
N ALA A 135 17.21 -8.33 -19.65
CA ALA A 135 18.05 -7.75 -20.69
C ALA A 135 17.65 -6.30 -21.03
N ALA A 136 16.34 -5.98 -21.05
CA ALA A 136 15.87 -4.61 -21.27
C ALA A 136 16.27 -3.66 -20.11
N VAL A 137 16.22 -4.12 -18.87
CA VAL A 137 16.70 -3.35 -17.71
C VAL A 137 18.21 -3.08 -17.82
N ARG A 138 18.98 -4.11 -18.16
CA ARG A 138 20.44 -3.95 -18.37
C ARG A 138 20.74 -2.98 -19.51
N TRP A 139 19.98 -3.05 -20.61
CA TRP A 139 20.14 -2.13 -21.75
C TRP A 139 19.89 -0.67 -21.35
N LEU A 140 18.89 -0.40 -20.51
CA LEU A 140 18.62 0.95 -19.99
C LEU A 140 19.84 1.49 -19.22
N ARG A 141 20.44 0.68 -18.35
CA ARG A 141 21.66 1.06 -17.62
C ARG A 141 22.86 1.28 -18.52
N ALA A 142 23.08 0.38 -19.47
CA ALA A 142 24.18 0.49 -20.43
C ALA A 142 24.07 1.74 -21.33
N ASN A 143 22.87 2.22 -21.56
CA ASN A 143 22.59 3.38 -22.42
C ASN A 143 22.16 4.62 -21.61
N ALA A 144 22.41 4.65 -20.30
CA ALA A 144 21.93 5.67 -19.38
C ALA A 144 22.41 7.08 -19.78
N GLU A 145 23.66 7.25 -20.15
CA GLU A 145 24.23 8.53 -20.60
C GLU A 145 23.54 9.00 -21.89
N LYS A 146 23.43 8.12 -22.89
CA LYS A 146 22.85 8.44 -24.20
C LYS A 146 21.40 8.94 -24.07
N TRP A 147 20.60 8.29 -23.22
CA TRP A 147 19.18 8.58 -23.07
C TRP A 147 18.85 9.47 -21.87
N ARG A 148 19.89 9.93 -21.15
CA ARG A 148 19.77 10.72 -19.90
C ARG A 148 18.88 10.02 -18.86
N ILE A 149 19.17 8.76 -18.61
CA ILE A 149 18.55 7.94 -17.59
C ILE A 149 19.38 8.03 -16.31
N ASP A 150 18.72 8.08 -15.16
CA ASP A 150 19.38 7.81 -13.89
C ASP A 150 19.42 6.29 -13.69
N PRO A 151 20.61 5.65 -13.80
CA PRO A 151 20.72 4.18 -13.76
C PRO A 151 20.38 3.58 -12.40
N ASN A 152 20.26 4.40 -11.34
CA ASN A 152 19.92 3.98 -9.98
C ASN A 152 18.41 3.98 -9.74
N PHE A 153 17.60 4.49 -10.67
CA PHE A 153 16.15 4.61 -10.53
C PHE A 153 15.43 4.04 -11.74
N ILE A 154 15.33 2.72 -11.77
CA ILE A 154 14.61 1.98 -12.82
C ILE A 154 13.46 1.20 -12.18
N GLY A 155 12.27 1.34 -12.72
CA GLY A 155 11.07 0.58 -12.33
C GLY A 155 10.55 -0.27 -13.46
N ALA A 156 9.57 -1.13 -13.13
CA ALA A 156 8.84 -1.93 -14.12
C ALA A 156 7.35 -1.92 -13.85
N THR A 157 6.56 -1.94 -14.93
CA THR A 157 5.11 -2.16 -14.89
C THR A 157 4.67 -2.99 -16.08
N GLY A 158 3.53 -3.61 -15.97
CA GLY A 158 2.95 -4.39 -17.06
C GLY A 158 1.58 -4.93 -16.68
N ALA A 159 0.80 -5.37 -17.65
CA ALA A 159 -0.55 -5.87 -17.41
C ALA A 159 -0.66 -7.36 -17.74
N SER A 160 -1.45 -8.13 -16.94
CA SER A 160 -1.69 -9.56 -17.17
C SER A 160 -0.37 -10.36 -17.16
N ALA A 161 -0.02 -11.05 -18.24
CA ALA A 161 1.28 -11.71 -18.40
C ALA A 161 2.46 -10.74 -18.18
N GLY A 162 2.36 -9.49 -18.64
CA GLY A 162 3.35 -8.44 -18.35
C GLY A 162 3.35 -8.01 -16.88
N GLY A 163 2.21 -8.05 -16.20
CA GLY A 163 2.11 -7.83 -14.76
C GLY A 163 2.83 -8.92 -13.97
N HIS A 164 2.70 -10.17 -14.37
CA HIS A 164 3.48 -11.28 -13.81
C HIS A 164 4.97 -11.03 -13.97
N LEU A 165 5.44 -10.70 -15.20
CA LEU A 165 6.87 -10.45 -15.46
C LEU A 165 7.39 -9.21 -14.71
N ALA A 166 6.57 -8.18 -14.52
CA ALA A 166 6.91 -7.02 -13.70
C ALA A 166 7.07 -7.39 -12.21
N ALA A 167 6.16 -8.23 -11.67
CA ALA A 167 6.29 -8.74 -10.31
C ALA A 167 7.55 -9.60 -10.15
N LEU A 168 7.81 -10.49 -11.11
CA LEU A 168 8.99 -11.35 -11.09
C LEU A 168 10.31 -10.56 -11.23
N LEU A 169 10.35 -9.47 -12.01
CA LEU A 169 11.47 -8.54 -12.02
C LEU A 169 11.72 -7.92 -10.64
N GLY A 170 10.64 -7.61 -9.92
CA GLY A 170 10.72 -7.04 -8.57
C GLY A 170 11.30 -8.00 -7.55
N THR A 171 10.96 -9.29 -7.63
CA THR A 171 11.34 -10.29 -6.62
C THR A 171 12.52 -11.19 -7.03
N SER A 172 13.06 -11.04 -8.22
CA SER A 172 14.15 -11.91 -8.71
C SER A 172 15.49 -11.18 -8.90
N GLY A 173 15.69 -10.06 -8.20
CA GLY A 173 16.96 -9.33 -8.24
C GLY A 173 18.12 -10.21 -7.75
N GLY A 174 19.14 -10.42 -8.60
CA GLY A 174 20.31 -11.23 -8.22
C GLY A 174 20.11 -12.75 -8.22
N ILE A 175 18.96 -13.26 -8.66
CA ILE A 175 18.74 -14.71 -8.83
C ILE A 175 19.40 -15.16 -10.13
N GLU A 176 20.52 -15.90 -10.02
CA GLU A 176 21.36 -16.27 -11.16
C GLU A 176 20.62 -17.08 -12.23
N GLU A 177 19.78 -18.05 -11.80
CA GLU A 177 18.97 -18.87 -12.70
C GLU A 177 17.97 -18.06 -13.53
N LEU A 178 17.66 -16.85 -13.11
CA LEU A 178 16.71 -15.96 -13.79
C LEU A 178 17.37 -14.77 -14.50
N GLU A 179 18.72 -14.67 -14.53
CA GLU A 179 19.42 -13.56 -15.20
C GLU A 179 19.48 -13.71 -16.73
N GLY A 180 19.63 -14.90 -17.24
CA GLY A 180 19.79 -15.17 -18.66
C GLY A 180 21.06 -14.59 -19.26
N GLU A 181 21.32 -14.88 -20.54
CA GLU A 181 22.56 -14.52 -21.23
C GLU A 181 22.44 -13.31 -22.17
N GLY A 182 21.23 -12.84 -22.45
CA GLY A 182 20.97 -11.76 -23.40
C GLY A 182 21.35 -10.36 -22.91
N GLY A 183 21.73 -9.50 -23.84
CA GLY A 183 21.92 -8.07 -23.62
C GLY A 183 23.20 -7.71 -22.84
N CYS A 184 23.22 -6.54 -22.23
CA CYS A 184 24.39 -5.91 -21.59
C CYS A 184 24.70 -6.55 -20.21
N ARG A 185 25.33 -7.71 -20.15
CA ARG A 185 25.54 -8.53 -18.94
C ARG A 185 26.39 -7.88 -17.85
N ASP A 186 27.23 -6.92 -18.20
CA ASP A 186 28.06 -6.17 -17.24
C ASP A 186 27.24 -5.22 -16.35
N PHE A 187 25.93 -5.08 -16.62
CA PHE A 187 25.03 -4.20 -15.89
C PHE A 187 24.01 -5.01 -15.08
N SER A 188 23.62 -4.49 -13.92
CA SER A 188 22.60 -5.10 -13.07
C SER A 188 21.22 -5.08 -13.73
N SER A 189 20.44 -6.14 -13.53
CA SER A 189 19.02 -6.25 -13.92
C SER A 189 18.05 -5.85 -12.79
N THR A 190 18.53 -5.54 -11.57
CA THR A 190 17.67 -5.18 -10.45
C THR A 190 16.91 -3.88 -10.70
N ILE A 191 15.67 -3.80 -10.21
CA ILE A 191 14.84 -2.60 -10.30
C ILE A 191 14.59 -2.02 -8.90
N GLN A 192 14.14 -0.78 -8.82
CA GLN A 192 13.91 -0.07 -7.56
C GLN A 192 12.42 0.10 -7.24
N ALA A 193 11.53 -0.21 -8.17
CA ALA A 193 10.08 -0.18 -7.96
C ALA A 193 9.38 -1.10 -8.97
N SER A 194 8.41 -1.88 -8.52
CA SER A 194 7.61 -2.77 -9.36
C SER A 194 6.12 -2.46 -9.22
N ALA A 195 5.42 -2.28 -10.34
CA ALA A 195 3.98 -2.01 -10.34
C ALA A 195 3.22 -2.99 -11.25
N PRO A 196 3.01 -4.24 -10.81
CA PRO A 196 2.26 -5.25 -11.55
C PRO A 196 0.77 -4.92 -11.62
N MET A 197 0.16 -5.08 -12.82
CA MET A 197 -1.26 -4.91 -13.05
C MET A 197 -1.91 -6.25 -13.42
N GLY A 198 -2.70 -6.83 -12.51
CA GLY A 198 -3.46 -8.06 -12.75
C GLY A 198 -2.61 -9.25 -13.20
N GLY A 199 -1.38 -9.36 -12.70
CA GLY A 199 -0.45 -10.45 -13.03
C GLY A 199 -0.50 -11.58 -12.00
N GLN A 200 -0.21 -12.80 -12.44
CA GLN A 200 -0.08 -13.96 -11.57
C GLN A 200 1.14 -13.80 -10.65
N SER A 201 0.96 -13.95 -9.34
CA SER A 201 2.04 -13.77 -8.34
C SER A 201 2.51 -15.07 -7.70
N ASP A 202 1.70 -16.13 -7.77
CA ASP A 202 2.00 -17.44 -7.17
C ASP A 202 1.41 -18.56 -8.04
N PHE A 203 2.28 -19.35 -8.67
CA PHE A 203 1.87 -20.55 -9.41
C PHE A 203 1.88 -21.81 -8.54
N MET A 204 2.44 -21.74 -7.31
CA MET A 204 2.67 -22.91 -6.46
C MET A 204 1.50 -23.26 -5.55
N SER A 205 0.50 -22.36 -5.41
CA SER A 205 -0.64 -22.65 -4.54
C SER A 205 -1.43 -23.87 -5.01
N GLU A 206 -2.03 -24.61 -4.08
CA GLU A 206 -2.86 -25.79 -4.39
C GLU A 206 -3.98 -25.47 -5.39
N ARG A 207 -4.59 -24.30 -5.27
CA ARG A 207 -5.59 -23.81 -6.22
C ARG A 207 -5.03 -23.72 -7.64
N ASN A 208 -3.81 -23.23 -7.79
CA ASN A 208 -3.16 -23.07 -9.08
C ASN A 208 -2.59 -24.39 -9.60
N ARG A 209 -2.17 -25.30 -8.71
CA ARG A 209 -1.82 -26.66 -9.08
C ARG A 209 -2.99 -27.39 -9.76
N LEU A 210 -4.17 -27.31 -9.17
CA LEU A 210 -5.38 -27.90 -9.77
C LEU A 210 -5.74 -27.24 -11.12
N LYS A 211 -5.57 -25.92 -11.24
CA LYS A 211 -5.78 -25.24 -12.51
C LYS A 211 -4.74 -25.61 -13.58
N SER A 212 -3.50 -25.90 -13.19
CA SER A 212 -2.41 -26.15 -14.14
C SER A 212 -2.65 -27.34 -15.05
N ALA A 213 -3.37 -28.36 -14.56
CA ALA A 213 -3.73 -29.55 -15.33
C ALA A 213 -4.64 -29.24 -16.53
N GLU A 214 -5.45 -28.18 -16.46
CA GLU A 214 -6.41 -27.76 -17.48
C GLU A 214 -6.02 -26.45 -18.18
N ALA A 215 -5.05 -25.70 -17.62
CA ALA A 215 -4.65 -24.40 -18.14
C ALA A 215 -3.60 -24.50 -19.24
N GLU A 216 -4.03 -24.86 -20.46
CA GLU A 216 -3.15 -24.94 -21.65
C GLU A 216 -2.19 -23.75 -21.78
N ILE A 217 -2.65 -22.55 -21.42
CA ILE A 217 -1.84 -21.33 -21.50
C ILE A 217 -0.63 -21.37 -20.55
N TRP A 218 -0.77 -22.00 -19.37
CA TRP A 218 0.33 -22.15 -18.42
C TRP A 218 1.27 -23.27 -18.86
N GLN A 219 0.72 -24.37 -19.37
CA GLN A 219 1.54 -25.48 -19.87
C GLN A 219 2.39 -25.04 -21.06
N GLN A 220 1.85 -24.24 -21.98
CA GLN A 220 2.62 -23.69 -23.08
C GLN A 220 3.71 -22.71 -22.59
N PHE A 221 3.43 -21.93 -21.56
CA PHE A 221 4.36 -20.97 -20.99
C PHE A 221 5.49 -21.67 -20.22
N LEU A 222 5.15 -22.68 -19.41
CA LEU A 222 6.06 -23.34 -18.46
C LEU A 222 6.66 -24.66 -18.99
N GLY A 223 6.13 -25.20 -20.07
CA GLY A 223 6.61 -26.42 -20.72
C GLY A 223 5.90 -27.71 -20.28
N GLY A 224 4.85 -27.62 -19.45
CA GLY A 224 4.06 -28.74 -18.94
C GLY A 224 3.18 -28.33 -17.78
N SER A 225 2.45 -29.29 -17.20
CA SER A 225 1.70 -29.10 -15.95
C SER A 225 2.64 -28.93 -14.74
N GLN A 226 2.12 -28.46 -13.62
CA GLN A 226 2.92 -28.31 -12.40
C GLN A 226 3.48 -29.63 -11.89
N ASP A 227 2.75 -30.73 -12.07
CA ASP A 227 3.20 -32.08 -11.65
C ASP A 227 4.33 -32.61 -12.57
N GLU A 228 4.38 -32.15 -13.84
CA GLU A 228 5.43 -32.55 -14.82
C GLU A 228 6.69 -31.68 -14.71
N VAL A 229 6.52 -30.36 -14.49
CA VAL A 229 7.64 -29.39 -14.46
C VAL A 229 7.58 -28.47 -13.23
N PRO A 230 7.57 -29.02 -11.99
CA PRO A 230 7.36 -28.26 -10.76
C PRO A 230 8.38 -27.12 -10.56
N GLU A 231 9.61 -27.31 -11.01
CA GLU A 231 10.67 -26.32 -10.91
C GLU A 231 10.41 -25.08 -11.78
N ALA A 232 9.87 -25.26 -12.98
CA ALA A 232 9.49 -24.14 -13.83
C ALA A 232 8.37 -23.29 -13.16
N TYR A 233 7.41 -23.93 -12.51
CA TYR A 233 6.35 -23.25 -11.73
C TYR A 233 6.92 -22.50 -10.52
N ARG A 234 7.87 -23.11 -9.80
CA ARG A 234 8.56 -22.48 -8.67
C ARG A 234 9.33 -21.24 -9.14
N LEU A 235 10.16 -21.39 -10.16
CA LEU A 235 10.97 -20.29 -10.71
C LEU A 235 10.11 -19.17 -11.32
N ALA A 236 8.95 -19.50 -11.89
CA ALA A 236 8.03 -18.52 -12.45
C ALA A 236 7.19 -17.78 -11.39
N SER A 237 7.18 -18.25 -10.14
CA SER A 237 6.36 -17.64 -9.08
C SER A 237 7.11 -16.48 -8.41
N PRO A 238 6.69 -15.21 -8.58
CA PRO A 238 7.30 -14.07 -7.88
C PRO A 238 7.40 -14.30 -6.37
N ARG A 239 6.38 -14.89 -5.76
CA ARG A 239 6.30 -15.16 -4.33
C ARG A 239 7.46 -16.03 -3.80
N THR A 240 7.97 -16.97 -4.60
CA THR A 240 9.02 -17.91 -4.15
C THR A 240 10.40 -17.28 -4.05
N HIS A 241 10.57 -16.10 -4.62
CA HIS A 241 11.85 -15.37 -4.64
C HIS A 241 11.86 -14.17 -3.71
N LEU A 242 10.73 -13.87 -3.08
CA LEU A 242 10.55 -12.69 -2.25
C LEU A 242 11.52 -12.67 -1.06
N ASP A 243 12.23 -11.56 -0.88
CA ASP A 243 13.09 -11.31 0.27
C ASP A 243 12.98 -9.86 0.80
N ALA A 244 13.55 -9.61 1.98
CA ALA A 244 13.48 -8.29 2.63
C ALA A 244 14.25 -7.18 1.92
N GLY A 245 15.09 -7.50 0.93
CA GLY A 245 15.85 -6.56 0.10
C GLY A 245 15.14 -6.16 -1.18
N ASP A 246 13.97 -6.74 -1.45
CA ASP A 246 13.20 -6.45 -2.66
C ASP A 246 12.68 -5.01 -2.69
N PRO A 247 12.52 -4.43 -3.90
CA PRO A 247 11.97 -3.10 -4.07
C PRO A 247 10.50 -3.03 -3.67
N ALA A 248 9.99 -1.81 -3.52
CA ALA A 248 8.56 -1.60 -3.33
C ALA A 248 7.72 -2.21 -4.47
N ILE A 249 6.59 -2.87 -4.11
CA ILE A 249 5.69 -3.52 -5.05
C ILE A 249 4.28 -2.92 -4.91
N PHE A 250 3.74 -2.34 -6.00
CA PHE A 250 2.41 -1.76 -6.03
C PHE A 250 1.48 -2.56 -6.94
N PHE A 251 0.55 -3.28 -6.36
CA PHE A 251 -0.45 -4.06 -7.10
C PHE A 251 -1.60 -3.17 -7.56
N LEU A 252 -1.89 -3.18 -8.85
CA LEU A 252 -3.01 -2.48 -9.44
C LEU A 252 -3.87 -3.46 -10.23
N THR A 253 -5.19 -3.50 -9.98
CA THR A 253 -6.06 -4.51 -10.55
C THR A 253 -7.50 -4.03 -10.71
N GLY A 254 -8.30 -4.73 -11.50
CA GLY A 254 -9.74 -4.50 -11.58
C GLY A 254 -10.50 -5.17 -10.43
N GLU A 255 -11.66 -4.61 -10.08
CA GLU A 255 -12.53 -5.19 -9.06
C GLU A 255 -12.94 -6.64 -9.36
N PHE A 256 -13.06 -6.97 -10.64
CA PHE A 256 -13.48 -8.31 -11.09
C PHE A 256 -12.31 -9.25 -11.42
N ASP A 257 -11.08 -8.85 -11.11
CA ASP A 257 -9.93 -9.74 -11.22
C ASP A 257 -9.93 -10.81 -10.10
N ASP A 258 -9.31 -11.94 -10.39
CA ASP A 258 -9.09 -13.00 -9.41
C ASP A 258 -8.14 -12.51 -8.30
N PRO A 259 -8.37 -12.85 -7.02
CA PRO A 259 -7.46 -12.48 -5.93
C PRO A 259 -6.00 -12.86 -6.17
N SER A 260 -5.73 -13.97 -6.88
CA SER A 260 -4.36 -14.36 -7.23
C SER A 260 -3.65 -13.36 -8.16
N THR A 261 -4.40 -12.67 -9.01
CA THR A 261 -3.87 -11.60 -9.88
C THR A 261 -3.75 -10.26 -9.16
N ARG A 262 -4.41 -10.11 -8.02
CA ARG A 262 -4.20 -8.99 -7.09
C ARG A 262 -2.97 -9.17 -6.20
N GLY A 263 -2.32 -10.33 -6.31
CA GLY A 263 -1.12 -10.63 -5.56
C GLY A 263 -1.32 -10.71 -4.04
N ASP A 264 -2.53 -11.01 -3.56
CA ASP A 264 -2.86 -10.93 -2.13
C ASP A 264 -1.86 -11.71 -1.27
N THR A 265 -1.51 -12.94 -1.65
CA THR A 265 -0.54 -13.73 -0.89
C THR A 265 0.88 -13.16 -0.96
N LEU A 266 1.35 -12.77 -2.16
CA LEU A 266 2.65 -12.12 -2.34
C LEU A 266 2.73 -10.81 -1.54
N ARG A 267 1.65 -10.02 -1.57
CA ARG A 267 1.57 -8.75 -0.83
C ARG A 267 1.66 -8.97 0.68
N HIS A 268 0.94 -9.96 1.21
CA HIS A 268 1.00 -10.31 2.63
C HIS A 268 2.41 -10.75 3.05
N ASP A 269 3.04 -11.63 2.27
CA ASP A 269 4.39 -12.09 2.57
C ASP A 269 5.41 -10.93 2.48
N ALA A 270 5.29 -10.04 1.49
CA ALA A 270 6.13 -8.86 1.33
C ALA A 270 6.01 -7.91 2.54
N MET A 271 4.78 -7.64 2.99
CA MET A 271 4.56 -6.83 4.19
C MET A 271 5.17 -7.50 5.44
N ALA A 272 5.05 -8.82 5.56
CA ALA A 272 5.66 -9.57 6.67
C ALA A 272 7.20 -9.43 6.71
N LEU A 273 7.83 -9.27 5.56
CA LEU A 273 9.27 -9.03 5.41
C LEU A 273 9.65 -7.54 5.51
N GLY A 274 8.69 -6.63 5.64
CA GLY A 274 8.92 -5.19 5.66
C GLY A 274 9.17 -4.57 4.27
N VAL A 275 8.90 -5.30 3.19
CA VAL A 275 8.93 -4.78 1.82
C VAL A 275 7.73 -3.85 1.63
N PRO A 276 7.93 -2.59 1.20
CA PRO A 276 6.81 -1.67 0.97
C PRO A 276 5.87 -2.20 -0.12
N THR A 277 4.59 -2.32 0.19
CA THR A 277 3.57 -2.77 -0.78
C THR A 277 2.32 -1.90 -0.73
N GLY A 278 1.61 -1.84 -1.84
CA GLY A 278 0.29 -1.22 -1.93
C GLY A 278 -0.62 -2.00 -2.87
N LEU A 279 -1.92 -1.87 -2.67
CA LEU A 279 -2.94 -2.41 -3.57
C LEU A 279 -3.94 -1.33 -3.93
N PHE A 280 -4.18 -1.14 -5.22
CA PHE A 280 -5.26 -0.31 -5.70
C PHE A 280 -6.21 -1.12 -6.60
N VAL A 281 -7.47 -1.21 -6.19
CA VAL A 281 -8.52 -1.91 -6.94
C VAL A 281 -9.35 -0.88 -7.70
N VAL A 282 -9.31 -0.91 -9.01
CA VAL A 282 -10.12 -0.03 -9.87
C VAL A 282 -11.56 -0.54 -9.88
N LYS A 283 -12.46 0.20 -9.24
CA LYS A 283 -13.87 -0.17 -9.10
C LYS A 283 -14.55 -0.31 -10.48
N GLY A 284 -15.35 -1.36 -10.66
CA GLY A 284 -16.07 -1.65 -11.91
C GLY A 284 -15.18 -2.06 -13.07
N ALA A 285 -13.88 -2.18 -12.90
CA ALA A 285 -12.98 -2.57 -13.97
C ALA A 285 -12.81 -4.08 -14.04
N PRO A 286 -12.89 -4.67 -15.26
CA PRO A 286 -12.52 -6.06 -15.51
C PRO A 286 -11.01 -6.22 -15.72
N HIS A 287 -10.57 -7.45 -15.93
CA HIS A 287 -9.23 -7.75 -16.45
C HIS A 287 -9.14 -7.51 -17.98
N PRO A 288 -8.08 -6.84 -18.49
CA PRO A 288 -7.11 -5.99 -17.80
C PRO A 288 -7.62 -4.54 -17.63
N VAL A 289 -7.16 -3.87 -16.58
CA VAL A 289 -7.58 -2.50 -16.22
C VAL A 289 -7.32 -1.45 -17.29
N LEU A 290 -6.36 -1.66 -18.19
CA LEU A 290 -5.98 -0.72 -19.26
C LEU A 290 -6.92 -0.71 -20.47
N ASN A 291 -7.97 -1.52 -20.50
CA ASN A 291 -8.82 -1.70 -21.69
C ASN A 291 -9.96 -0.68 -21.85
N LYS A 292 -10.16 0.21 -20.89
CA LYS A 292 -11.14 1.29 -20.96
C LYS A 292 -10.47 2.61 -20.58
N GLN A 293 -10.87 3.73 -21.22
CA GLN A 293 -10.28 5.05 -20.98
C GLN A 293 -10.32 5.44 -19.50
N GLU A 294 -11.48 5.33 -18.87
CA GLU A 294 -11.66 5.70 -17.47
C GLU A 294 -10.73 4.93 -16.52
N SER A 295 -10.64 3.61 -16.66
CA SER A 295 -9.76 2.78 -15.85
C SER A 295 -8.27 2.98 -16.19
N PHE A 296 -7.96 3.32 -17.45
CA PHE A 296 -6.62 3.69 -17.88
C PHE A 296 -6.14 4.98 -17.21
N ASP A 297 -6.98 6.02 -17.19
CA ASP A 297 -6.64 7.30 -16.57
C ASP A 297 -6.40 7.16 -15.06
N ILE A 298 -7.26 6.39 -14.39
CA ILE A 298 -7.08 6.04 -12.96
C ILE A 298 -5.77 5.27 -12.76
N ALA A 299 -5.51 4.24 -13.58
CA ALA A 299 -4.30 3.44 -13.48
C ALA A 299 -3.04 4.28 -13.70
N LEU A 300 -3.06 5.17 -14.69
CA LEU A 300 -1.97 6.09 -14.98
C LEU A 300 -1.65 7.00 -13.80
N ASP A 301 -2.67 7.56 -13.13
CA ASP A 301 -2.50 8.43 -11.96
C ASP A 301 -1.90 7.67 -10.78
N GLN A 302 -2.35 6.44 -10.54
CA GLN A 302 -1.82 5.59 -9.47
C GLN A 302 -0.38 5.16 -9.73
N LEU A 303 -0.06 4.76 -10.97
CA LEU A 303 1.30 4.42 -11.38
C LEU A 303 2.25 5.61 -11.24
N ASP A 304 1.83 6.82 -11.68
CA ASP A 304 2.66 8.03 -11.55
C ASP A 304 2.88 8.41 -10.09
N ALA A 305 1.86 8.32 -9.25
CA ALA A 305 1.98 8.56 -7.81
C ALA A 305 3.02 7.61 -7.18
N PHE A 306 2.91 6.31 -7.46
CA PHE A 306 3.82 5.29 -6.96
C PHE A 306 5.26 5.50 -7.47
N PHE A 307 5.46 5.65 -8.77
CA PHE A 307 6.80 5.84 -9.34
C PHE A 307 7.40 7.20 -9.00
N THR A 308 6.60 8.25 -8.82
CA THR A 308 7.09 9.54 -8.31
C THR A 308 7.67 9.37 -6.92
N PHE A 309 6.96 8.67 -6.05
CA PHE A 309 7.43 8.41 -4.69
C PHE A 309 8.72 7.59 -4.66
N HIS A 310 8.81 6.50 -5.43
CA HIS A 310 9.94 5.57 -5.34
C HIS A 310 11.11 5.87 -6.28
N LEU A 311 10.88 6.57 -7.40
CA LEU A 311 11.92 6.78 -8.41
C LEU A 311 12.34 8.24 -8.61
N LYS A 312 11.43 9.23 -8.44
CA LYS A 312 11.80 10.66 -8.65
C LYS A 312 12.33 11.32 -7.39
N GLN A 313 11.96 10.82 -6.25
CA GLN A 313 12.47 11.35 -4.99
C GLN A 313 13.89 10.80 -4.76
N LYS A 314 14.88 11.64 -4.96
CA LYS A 314 16.27 11.33 -4.62
C LYS A 314 16.42 11.26 -3.10
N GLY A 315 16.34 10.07 -2.57
CA GLY A 315 16.40 9.77 -1.14
C GLY A 315 15.02 9.57 -0.51
N VAL A 316 14.99 8.93 0.67
CA VAL A 316 13.80 8.89 1.53
C VAL A 316 13.30 10.33 1.68
N PRO A 317 12.00 10.62 1.44
CA PRO A 317 11.49 11.97 1.63
C PRO A 317 11.87 12.47 3.01
N LYS A 318 12.73 13.49 3.07
CA LYS A 318 13.25 13.96 4.35
C LYS A 318 12.11 14.61 5.12
N VAL A 319 11.92 14.16 6.34
CA VAL A 319 11.14 14.89 7.31
C VAL A 319 11.86 16.22 7.54
N THR A 320 11.15 17.34 7.37
CA THR A 320 11.73 18.68 7.54
C THR A 320 11.10 19.38 8.73
N ALA A 321 11.93 19.99 9.54
CA ALA A 321 11.51 20.79 10.69
C ALA A 321 11.42 22.27 10.32
N SER A 322 10.47 22.97 10.93
CA SER A 322 10.32 24.44 10.86
C SER A 322 9.96 25.02 12.22
N GLY A 323 10.38 26.25 12.48
CA GLY A 323 10.19 26.88 13.79
C GLY A 323 11.16 26.35 14.86
N SER A 324 10.79 26.48 16.14
CA SER A 324 11.59 26.11 17.30
C SER A 324 11.18 24.73 17.86
N VAL A 325 10.96 23.76 16.98
CA VAL A 325 10.62 22.39 17.42
C VAL A 325 11.79 21.70 18.13
N PRO A 326 11.52 20.76 19.04
CA PRO A 326 12.57 19.98 19.69
C PRO A 326 13.44 19.23 18.67
N ALA A 327 14.74 19.19 18.91
CA ALA A 327 15.68 18.55 18.00
C ALA A 327 15.55 17.02 18.02
N ILE A 328 15.58 16.41 16.84
CA ILE A 328 15.71 14.96 16.65
C ILE A 328 17.20 14.62 16.58
N GLN A 329 17.62 13.55 17.27
CA GLN A 329 18.97 13.03 17.21
C GLN A 329 19.15 12.13 15.98
N GLY A 330 19.93 12.60 15.00
CA GLY A 330 20.15 11.89 13.74
C GLY A 330 19.05 12.14 12.71
N GLU A 331 18.70 11.10 11.95
CA GLU A 331 17.71 11.16 10.88
C GLU A 331 16.48 10.30 11.21
N TRP A 332 15.34 10.67 10.63
CA TRP A 332 14.14 9.84 10.65
C TRP A 332 14.35 8.60 9.79
N LYS A 333 14.06 7.43 10.37
CA LYS A 333 14.06 6.14 9.67
C LYS A 333 12.62 5.77 9.32
N GLN A 334 12.36 5.52 8.04
CA GLN A 334 11.08 4.96 7.60
C GLN A 334 11.04 3.45 7.90
N LEU A 335 9.91 2.98 8.42
CA LEU A 335 9.63 1.57 8.69
C LEU A 335 8.51 1.10 7.77
N GLY A 336 8.86 0.29 6.78
CA GLY A 336 7.90 -0.18 5.79
C GLY A 336 7.30 0.98 4.97
N GLY A 337 6.22 0.72 4.25
CA GLY A 337 5.49 1.71 3.48
C GLY A 337 4.55 1.10 2.46
N GLY A 338 3.82 1.97 1.72
CA GLY A 338 2.81 1.53 0.78
C GLY A 338 1.52 1.03 1.44
N TYR A 339 1.29 1.38 2.70
CA TYR A 339 0.10 0.98 3.44
C TYR A 339 -1.14 1.76 2.99
N GLY A 340 -2.33 1.14 3.09
CA GLY A 340 -3.60 1.81 2.87
C GLY A 340 -3.96 2.84 3.94
N GLY A 341 -3.30 2.79 5.09
CA GLY A 341 -3.38 3.71 6.20
C GLY A 341 -2.61 3.17 7.39
N SER A 342 -1.64 3.90 7.95
CA SER A 342 -1.04 3.48 9.21
C SER A 342 -1.46 4.35 10.37
N GLU A 343 -1.72 3.73 11.51
CA GLU A 343 -2.36 4.30 12.70
C GLU A 343 -1.83 3.67 13.99
N GLY A 344 -2.26 4.21 15.12
CA GLY A 344 -2.19 3.56 16.41
C GLY A 344 -0.79 3.38 16.98
N ALA A 345 0.15 4.23 16.63
CA ALA A 345 1.51 4.16 17.16
C ALA A 345 1.51 4.10 18.70
N GLN A 346 2.12 3.05 19.25
CA GLN A 346 2.28 2.85 20.68
C GLN A 346 3.63 2.21 20.98
N TRP A 347 4.40 2.85 21.85
CA TRP A 347 5.61 2.26 22.40
C TRP A 347 5.33 1.45 23.65
N ILE A 348 6.01 0.32 23.76
CA ILE A 348 6.03 -0.58 24.92
C ILE A 348 7.46 -1.00 25.20
N THR A 349 7.69 -1.66 26.32
CA THR A 349 8.96 -2.34 26.60
C THR A 349 8.73 -3.85 26.62
N VAL A 350 9.47 -4.59 25.80
CA VAL A 350 9.43 -6.06 25.72
C VAL A 350 10.84 -6.58 25.98
N ASP A 351 11.01 -7.43 26.99
CA ASP A 351 12.33 -7.97 27.40
C ASP A 351 13.39 -6.87 27.68
N GLY A 352 12.95 -5.70 28.17
CA GLY A 352 13.82 -4.54 28.42
C GLY A 352 14.08 -3.66 27.18
N GLU A 353 13.59 -4.04 26.02
CA GLU A 353 13.81 -3.32 24.75
C GLU A 353 12.61 -2.46 24.34
N PRO A 354 12.85 -1.23 23.83
CA PRO A 354 11.79 -0.40 23.27
C PRO A 354 11.19 -1.06 22.04
N THR A 355 9.91 -1.35 22.10
CA THR A 355 9.17 -2.01 21.03
C THR A 355 7.99 -1.12 20.61
N LEU A 356 7.94 -0.75 19.34
CA LEU A 356 6.85 -0.01 18.74
C LEU A 356 5.77 -0.99 18.25
N ILE A 357 4.51 -0.66 18.52
CA ILE A 357 3.33 -1.28 17.88
C ILE A 357 2.68 -0.21 16.99
N TYR A 358 2.29 -0.57 15.78
CA TYR A 358 1.44 0.24 14.91
C TYR A 358 0.67 -0.64 13.91
N ALA A 359 -0.43 -0.14 13.37
CA ALA A 359 -1.25 -0.86 12.41
C ALA A 359 -1.11 -0.27 11.00
N ALA A 360 -1.12 -1.13 9.97
CA ALA A 360 -1.58 -0.81 8.62
C ALA A 360 -3.06 -1.21 8.56
N HIS A 361 -3.93 -0.32 9.07
CA HIS A 361 -5.27 -0.71 9.52
C HIS A 361 -6.18 -1.16 8.38
N HIS A 362 -6.17 -0.51 7.22
CA HIS A 362 -6.96 -0.93 6.05
C HIS A 362 -6.43 -2.21 5.39
N ASP A 363 -5.17 -2.56 5.63
CA ASP A 363 -4.55 -3.80 5.13
C ASP A 363 -4.70 -4.96 6.11
N GLY A 364 -5.22 -4.72 7.31
CA GLY A 364 -5.43 -5.72 8.35
C GLY A 364 -4.17 -6.16 9.10
N PHE A 365 -3.05 -5.41 8.99
CA PHE A 365 -1.80 -5.76 9.67
C PHE A 365 -1.57 -4.92 10.92
N VAL A 366 -1.01 -5.56 11.94
CA VAL A 366 -0.38 -4.90 13.07
C VAL A 366 1.07 -5.33 13.15
N PHE A 367 1.95 -4.35 13.23
CA PHE A 367 3.40 -4.54 13.26
C PHE A 367 3.97 -4.33 14.66
N ARG A 368 5.08 -5.02 14.94
CA ARG A 368 6.04 -4.70 15.99
C ARG A 368 7.38 -4.37 15.37
N TRP A 369 8.01 -3.33 15.88
CA TRP A 369 9.37 -2.95 15.49
C TRP A 369 10.22 -2.66 16.74
N SER A 370 11.46 -3.12 16.72
CA SER A 370 12.47 -2.67 17.67
C SER A 370 13.81 -2.42 16.95
N PRO A 371 14.72 -1.61 17.54
CA PRO A 371 16.02 -1.36 16.94
C PRO A 371 16.83 -2.63 16.66
N GLU A 372 16.73 -3.61 17.54
CA GLU A 372 17.49 -4.87 17.48
C GLU A 372 16.84 -5.90 16.53
N LYS A 373 15.51 -6.07 16.65
CA LYS A 373 14.80 -7.18 15.98
C LYS A 373 14.17 -6.78 14.63
N GLY A 374 14.21 -5.49 14.27
CA GLY A 374 13.60 -4.96 13.04
C GLY A 374 12.07 -4.98 13.02
N LEU A 375 11.49 -4.81 11.84
CA LEU A 375 10.04 -4.82 11.63
C LEU A 375 9.54 -6.26 11.47
N ARG A 376 8.40 -6.57 12.13
CA ARG A 376 7.75 -7.88 12.08
C ARG A 376 6.24 -7.72 12.15
N VAL A 377 5.52 -8.59 11.46
CA VAL A 377 4.07 -8.72 11.64
C VAL A 377 3.79 -9.34 13.02
N TRP A 378 2.90 -8.69 13.76
CA TRP A 378 2.38 -9.20 15.03
C TRP A 378 1.00 -9.82 14.86
N ARG A 379 0.18 -9.28 13.95
CA ARG A 379 -1.12 -9.82 13.55
C ARG A 379 -1.41 -9.47 12.08
N ASP A 380 -1.96 -10.39 11.30
CA ASP A 380 -2.24 -10.28 9.87
C ASP A 380 -3.74 -10.31 9.49
N ASP A 381 -4.61 -10.44 10.48
CA ASP A 381 -6.08 -10.44 10.33
C ASP A 381 -6.76 -9.44 11.26
N SER A 382 -6.12 -8.31 11.51
CA SER A 382 -6.65 -7.28 12.39
C SER A 382 -7.94 -6.67 11.86
N PRO A 383 -8.99 -6.50 12.69
CA PRO A 383 -10.23 -5.86 12.28
C PRO A 383 -10.13 -4.32 12.23
N GLU A 384 -9.15 -3.81 11.47
CA GLU A 384 -8.82 -2.38 11.38
C GLU A 384 -8.56 -1.73 12.74
N ALA A 385 -7.60 -2.29 13.49
CA ALA A 385 -7.19 -1.70 14.76
C ALA A 385 -6.53 -0.32 14.52
N THR A 386 -6.96 0.70 15.27
CA THR A 386 -6.50 2.08 15.09
C THR A 386 -5.86 2.70 16.33
N SER A 387 -5.97 2.07 17.49
CA SER A 387 -5.30 2.55 18.70
C SER A 387 -5.02 1.40 19.67
N PHE A 388 -3.85 1.44 20.30
CA PHE A 388 -3.38 0.44 21.26
C PHE A 388 -2.95 1.13 22.54
N ARG A 389 -3.34 0.58 23.72
CA ARG A 389 -2.81 1.03 25.01
C ARG A 389 -2.57 -0.16 25.93
N PRO A 390 -1.38 -0.27 26.54
CA PRO A 390 -1.10 -1.33 27.51
C PRO A 390 -2.12 -1.32 28.64
N ASP A 391 -2.56 -2.52 29.07
CA ASP A 391 -3.49 -2.69 30.19
C ASP A 391 -2.80 -2.82 31.55
N GLY A 392 -1.46 -2.78 31.56
CA GLY A 392 -0.62 -2.99 32.76
C GLY A 392 -0.60 -4.45 33.27
N LYS A 393 -1.20 -5.39 32.53
CA LYS A 393 -1.32 -6.82 32.89
C LYS A 393 -0.86 -7.75 31.77
N GLY A 394 0.03 -7.26 30.89
CA GLY A 394 0.56 -8.02 29.74
C GLY A 394 -0.37 -8.07 28.54
N GLY A 395 -1.40 -7.23 28.49
CA GLY A 395 -2.31 -7.11 27.34
C GLY A 395 -2.49 -5.65 26.90
N TYR A 396 -3.45 -5.46 25.97
CA TYR A 396 -3.70 -4.17 25.34
C TYR A 396 -5.20 -3.90 25.24
N TYR A 397 -5.59 -2.67 25.52
CA TYR A 397 -6.86 -2.13 25.08
C TYR A 397 -6.72 -1.68 23.64
N VAL A 398 -7.63 -2.11 22.78
CA VAL A 398 -7.58 -1.89 21.33
C VAL A 398 -8.89 -1.34 20.83
N VAL A 399 -8.83 -0.39 19.92
CA VAL A 399 -9.96 0.11 19.17
C VAL A 399 -9.99 -0.54 17.80
N GLU A 400 -11.14 -1.10 17.43
CA GLU A 400 -11.34 -1.85 16.18
C GLU A 400 -12.47 -1.22 15.36
N GLN A 401 -12.16 -0.77 14.13
CA GLN A 401 -13.14 -0.09 13.29
C GLN A 401 -14.10 -1.04 12.58
N THR A 402 -13.61 -2.15 12.01
CA THR A 402 -14.48 -3.11 11.31
C THR A 402 -15.52 -3.73 12.22
N THR A 403 -15.14 -4.11 13.44
CA THR A 403 -16.06 -4.68 14.42
C THR A 403 -16.87 -3.61 15.17
N ARG A 404 -16.44 -2.33 15.10
CA ARG A 404 -17.03 -1.18 15.81
C ARG A 404 -16.98 -1.39 17.32
N GLN A 405 -15.79 -1.76 17.85
CA GLN A 405 -15.62 -2.22 19.23
C GLN A 405 -14.40 -1.62 19.90
N VAL A 406 -14.46 -1.56 21.23
CA VAL A 406 -13.28 -1.46 22.10
C VAL A 406 -13.05 -2.84 22.71
N THR A 407 -11.87 -3.40 22.52
CA THR A 407 -11.53 -4.77 22.91
C THR A 407 -10.30 -4.83 23.81
N ARG A 408 -10.06 -5.99 24.39
CA ARG A 408 -8.80 -6.32 25.06
C ARG A 408 -8.11 -7.44 24.31
N TRP A 409 -6.83 -7.24 23.94
CA TRP A 409 -5.98 -8.26 23.35
C TRP A 409 -4.91 -8.73 24.34
N ASN A 410 -4.45 -9.98 24.19
CA ASN A 410 -3.30 -10.52 24.91
C ASN A 410 -1.97 -10.21 24.17
N GLU A 411 -0.85 -10.69 24.69
CA GLU A 411 0.49 -10.54 24.09
C GLU A 411 0.64 -11.25 22.73
N GLN A 412 -0.20 -12.22 22.44
CA GLN A 412 -0.27 -12.94 21.17
C GLN A 412 -1.16 -12.25 20.13
N ALA A 413 -1.64 -11.03 20.42
CA ALA A 413 -2.58 -10.28 19.60
C ALA A 413 -3.97 -10.93 19.43
N GLU A 414 -4.37 -11.82 20.33
CA GLU A 414 -5.69 -12.43 20.32
C GLU A 414 -6.68 -11.60 21.13
N CYS A 415 -7.88 -11.39 20.60
CA CYS A 415 -8.96 -10.72 21.33
C CYS A 415 -9.44 -11.63 22.47
N THR A 416 -9.33 -11.14 23.71
CA THR A 416 -9.73 -11.87 24.92
C THR A 416 -11.04 -11.38 25.51
N ALA A 417 -11.46 -10.16 25.19
CA ALA A 417 -12.72 -9.58 25.65
C ALA A 417 -13.18 -8.42 24.78
N VAL A 418 -14.48 -8.31 24.56
CA VAL A 418 -15.14 -7.09 24.09
C VAL A 418 -15.48 -6.26 25.33
N LEU A 419 -15.01 -5.01 25.36
CA LEU A 419 -15.18 -4.09 26.47
C LEU A 419 -16.37 -3.14 26.26
N ALA A 420 -16.55 -2.68 25.00
CA ALA A 420 -17.68 -1.88 24.58
C ALA A 420 -17.93 -2.08 23.08
N ASP A 421 -19.19 -2.26 22.69
CA ASP A 421 -19.66 -2.33 21.29
C ASP A 421 -20.96 -1.53 21.08
N ARG A 422 -21.65 -1.19 22.18
CA ARG A 422 -22.95 -0.49 22.16
C ARG A 422 -23.04 0.55 23.26
N PHE A 423 -23.81 1.60 22.95
CA PHE A 423 -24.26 2.59 23.91
C PHE A 423 -25.79 2.68 23.85
N GLU A 424 -26.49 2.48 24.99
CA GLU A 424 -27.94 2.45 25.06
C GLU A 424 -28.63 1.51 24.04
N GLY A 425 -28.01 0.34 23.81
CA GLY A 425 -28.48 -0.67 22.86
C GLY A 425 -28.12 -0.43 21.39
N LYS A 426 -27.64 0.75 21.02
CA LYS A 426 -27.18 1.14 19.66
C LYS A 426 -25.70 0.84 19.49
N ARG A 427 -25.29 0.32 18.32
CA ARG A 427 -23.87 0.09 18.01
C ARG A 427 -23.09 1.41 18.00
N LEU A 428 -21.84 1.35 18.47
CA LEU A 428 -20.89 2.45 18.32
C LEU A 428 -20.73 2.82 16.85
N ASN A 429 -20.24 4.03 16.54
CA ASN A 429 -19.94 4.45 15.18
C ASN A 429 -18.68 3.71 14.67
N TYR A 430 -17.53 4.36 14.73
CA TYR A 430 -16.23 3.79 14.40
C TYR A 430 -15.21 4.29 15.42
N PRO A 431 -15.14 3.65 16.60
CA PRO A 431 -14.16 4.04 17.60
C PRO A 431 -12.77 4.21 16.96
N ASN A 432 -12.06 5.31 17.31
CA ASN A 432 -10.84 5.68 16.57
C ASN A 432 -9.59 5.76 17.45
N ASP A 433 -9.53 6.64 18.44
CA ASP A 433 -8.38 6.75 19.36
C ASP A 433 -8.80 6.57 20.81
N LEU A 434 -7.94 6.03 21.65
CA LEU A 434 -8.23 5.77 23.04
C LEU A 434 -7.07 6.18 23.96
N ARG A 435 -7.42 6.50 25.22
CA ARG A 435 -6.48 6.73 26.33
C ARG A 435 -6.93 6.03 27.60
N VAL A 436 -5.97 5.63 28.40
CA VAL A 436 -6.20 5.16 29.76
C VAL A 436 -6.04 6.35 30.69
N HIS A 437 -7.07 6.66 31.47
CA HIS A 437 -7.03 7.69 32.50
C HIS A 437 -6.35 7.13 33.76
N PRO A 438 -5.71 7.96 34.62
CA PRO A 438 -5.07 7.49 35.85
C PRO A 438 -5.98 6.75 36.84
N ASP A 439 -7.32 6.96 36.77
CA ASP A 439 -8.29 6.20 37.56
C ASP A 439 -8.58 4.78 37.01
N GLY A 440 -7.93 4.40 35.90
CA GLY A 440 -8.11 3.12 35.23
C GLY A 440 -9.24 3.08 34.18
N SER A 441 -10.05 4.14 34.03
CA SER A 441 -11.08 4.19 33.00
C SER A 441 -10.49 4.39 31.59
N LEU A 442 -11.22 3.92 30.58
CA LEU A 442 -10.86 4.13 29.17
C LEU A 442 -11.65 5.29 28.58
N TRP A 443 -10.98 6.16 27.88
CA TRP A 443 -11.56 7.29 27.17
C TRP A 443 -11.29 7.13 25.69
N PHE A 444 -12.32 7.22 24.85
CA PHE A 444 -12.15 7.01 23.41
C PHE A 444 -13.09 7.88 22.58
N THR A 445 -12.66 8.19 21.36
CA THR A 445 -13.43 8.92 20.36
C THR A 445 -14.21 7.95 19.47
N ASP A 446 -15.43 8.34 19.07
CA ASP A 446 -16.34 7.52 18.24
C ASP A 446 -16.91 8.34 17.07
N PRO A 447 -16.08 8.69 16.07
CA PRO A 447 -16.51 9.43 14.89
C PRO A 447 -17.24 8.55 13.88
N ASP A 448 -17.82 9.17 12.85
CA ASP A 448 -18.57 8.50 11.78
C ASP A 448 -17.81 8.48 10.44
N PHE A 449 -16.48 8.39 10.47
CA PHE A 449 -15.64 8.53 9.27
C PHE A 449 -15.99 7.57 8.13
N LEU A 450 -16.29 6.31 8.45
CA LEU A 450 -16.38 5.23 7.47
C LEU A 450 -17.78 5.03 6.86
N PHE A 451 -18.84 5.60 7.43
CA PHE A 451 -20.19 5.42 6.85
C PHE A 451 -20.29 5.93 5.40
N GLY A 452 -19.53 6.97 5.04
CA GLY A 452 -19.44 7.44 3.65
C GLY A 452 -18.70 6.48 2.70
N LEU A 453 -17.87 5.60 3.24
CA LEU A 453 -17.08 4.61 2.47
C LEU A 453 -17.74 3.22 2.53
N ARG A 454 -18.68 3.00 3.46
CA ARG A 454 -19.40 1.74 3.70
C ARG A 454 -20.89 1.98 3.65
N PRO A 455 -21.47 2.18 2.45
CA PRO A 455 -22.87 2.60 2.29
C PRO A 455 -23.90 1.58 2.79
N ASP A 456 -23.50 0.31 2.94
CA ASP A 456 -24.36 -0.77 3.43
C ASP A 456 -24.42 -0.82 4.97
N GLU A 457 -23.57 -0.06 5.67
CA GLU A 457 -23.58 0.00 7.13
C GLU A 457 -24.47 1.14 7.64
N VAL A 458 -25.27 0.85 8.67
CA VAL A 458 -26.21 1.79 9.26
C VAL A 458 -25.59 2.50 10.46
N LYS A 459 -25.65 3.83 10.47
CA LYS A 459 -25.34 4.65 11.63
C LYS A 459 -26.51 4.59 12.61
N GLU A 460 -26.26 4.03 13.81
CA GLU A 460 -27.30 3.88 14.83
C GLU A 460 -27.30 5.02 15.85
N LEU A 461 -26.10 5.57 16.18
CA LEU A 461 -25.96 6.70 17.09
C LEU A 461 -26.26 8.03 16.38
N GLU A 462 -26.97 8.94 17.05
CA GLU A 462 -27.33 10.24 16.50
C GLU A 462 -26.13 11.19 16.36
N GLY A 463 -25.21 11.13 17.34
CA GLY A 463 -24.03 12.00 17.43
C GLY A 463 -22.73 11.28 17.15
N GLN A 464 -21.66 12.05 17.26
CA GLN A 464 -20.29 11.59 17.29
C GLN A 464 -19.74 11.97 18.67
N TYR A 465 -19.32 10.98 19.43
CA TYR A 465 -19.12 11.16 20.86
C TYR A 465 -17.67 10.93 21.28
N ILE A 466 -17.32 11.48 22.45
CA ILE A 466 -16.21 10.98 23.25
C ILE A 466 -16.81 10.26 24.45
N PHE A 467 -16.39 9.03 24.65
CA PHE A 467 -16.87 8.17 25.70
C PHE A 467 -15.84 7.99 26.82
N ARG A 468 -16.34 7.78 28.04
CA ARG A 468 -15.64 7.22 29.19
C ARG A 468 -16.23 5.85 29.51
N LEU A 469 -15.40 4.81 29.51
CA LEU A 469 -15.76 3.46 29.91
C LEU A 469 -15.12 3.15 31.27
N ASP A 470 -15.93 2.93 32.26
CA ASP A 470 -15.51 2.39 33.54
C ASP A 470 -15.34 0.87 33.42
N LEU A 471 -14.13 0.37 33.62
CA LEU A 471 -13.80 -1.05 33.41
C LEU A 471 -14.33 -1.97 34.50
N GLU A 472 -14.57 -1.47 35.68
CA GLU A 472 -15.08 -2.22 36.81
C GLU A 472 -16.62 -2.42 36.69
N THR A 473 -17.33 -1.33 36.49
CA THR A 473 -18.77 -1.33 36.38
C THR A 473 -19.30 -1.63 34.97
N LYS A 474 -18.43 -1.63 33.97
CA LYS A 474 -18.78 -1.73 32.54
C LYS A 474 -19.69 -0.60 32.03
N LYS A 475 -19.75 0.49 32.77
CA LYS A 475 -20.58 1.64 32.41
C LYS A 475 -19.90 2.49 31.33
N LEU A 476 -20.61 2.67 30.21
CA LEU A 476 -20.21 3.59 29.15
C LEU A 476 -20.97 4.91 29.33
N THR A 477 -20.27 6.04 29.32
CA THR A 477 -20.84 7.37 29.54
C THR A 477 -20.33 8.32 28.45
N VAL A 478 -21.22 9.12 27.86
CA VAL A 478 -20.84 10.21 26.94
C VAL A 478 -20.30 11.36 27.76
N VAL A 479 -19.04 11.75 27.50
CA VAL A 479 -18.37 12.89 28.18
C VAL A 479 -18.30 14.13 27.28
N VAL A 480 -18.29 13.96 25.95
CA VAL A 480 -18.45 15.05 24.97
C VAL A 480 -19.49 14.61 23.93
N LYS A 481 -20.59 15.38 23.80
CA LYS A 481 -21.72 15.03 22.92
C LYS A 481 -21.87 15.91 21.69
N ASP A 482 -21.14 17.00 21.60
CA ASP A 482 -21.29 18.05 20.60
C ASP A 482 -20.01 18.25 19.75
N ALA A 483 -19.10 17.27 19.76
CA ALA A 483 -18.00 17.21 18.82
C ALA A 483 -18.55 16.92 17.41
N ARG A 484 -17.98 17.58 16.40
CA ARG A 484 -18.42 17.41 15.00
C ARG A 484 -17.78 16.18 14.36
N LYS A 485 -16.48 15.97 14.61
CA LYS A 485 -15.73 14.81 14.14
C LYS A 485 -14.51 14.58 15.03
N PRO A 486 -14.73 14.06 16.27
CA PRO A 486 -13.64 13.82 17.20
C PRO A 486 -12.71 12.75 16.64
N ASN A 487 -11.39 13.00 16.68
CA ASN A 487 -10.38 12.09 16.13
C ASN A 487 -9.39 11.71 17.24
N GLY A 488 -8.24 12.36 17.33
CA GLY A 488 -7.27 12.06 18.37
C GLY A 488 -7.72 12.53 19.75
N ILE A 489 -7.28 11.83 20.79
CA ILE A 489 -7.56 12.13 22.19
C ILE A 489 -6.28 12.05 23.03
N ALA A 490 -6.10 12.98 23.97
CA ALA A 490 -5.05 12.93 24.99
C ALA A 490 -5.58 13.38 26.34
N ILE A 491 -4.98 12.86 27.40
CA ILE A 491 -5.28 13.24 28.78
C ILE A 491 -3.99 13.85 29.38
N SER A 492 -4.12 14.99 30.03
CA SER A 492 -2.96 15.63 30.69
C SER A 492 -2.37 14.75 31.77
N GLU A 493 -1.11 14.94 32.10
CA GLU A 493 -0.48 14.33 33.25
C GLU A 493 -1.32 14.60 34.52
N GLY A 494 -1.56 13.58 35.31
CA GLY A 494 -2.43 13.63 36.48
C GLY A 494 -3.92 13.59 36.22
N GLY A 495 -4.37 13.42 34.96
CA GLY A 495 -5.78 13.16 34.62
C GLY A 495 -6.72 14.36 34.75
N LYS A 496 -6.22 15.59 34.81
CA LYS A 496 -7.03 16.78 35.10
C LYS A 496 -7.65 17.46 33.87
N ALA A 497 -7.18 17.17 32.65
CA ALA A 497 -7.70 17.78 31.45
C ALA A 497 -7.72 16.80 30.27
N LEU A 498 -8.83 16.85 29.54
CA LEU A 498 -9.04 16.19 28.26
C LEU A 498 -8.62 17.12 27.14
N PHE A 499 -7.85 16.60 26.19
CA PHE A 499 -7.57 17.25 24.92
C PHE A 499 -8.06 16.36 23.78
N PHE A 500 -8.66 16.95 22.77
CA PHE A 500 -9.08 16.22 21.59
C PHE A 500 -9.01 17.08 20.32
N THR A 501 -8.76 16.42 19.20
CA THR A 501 -8.86 17.04 17.88
C THR A 501 -10.28 16.86 17.33
N ASP A 502 -10.79 17.89 16.66
CA ASP A 502 -12.01 17.80 15.89
C ASP A 502 -11.68 18.11 14.42
N ALA A 503 -11.70 17.06 13.58
CA ALA A 503 -11.24 17.14 12.20
C ALA A 503 -12.04 18.12 11.32
N MET A 504 -13.29 18.44 11.71
CA MET A 504 -14.18 19.36 10.98
C MET A 504 -14.12 20.81 11.47
N SER A 505 -13.54 21.08 12.64
CA SER A 505 -13.48 22.43 13.21
C SER A 505 -12.10 23.08 13.09
N LYS A 506 -11.08 22.36 12.60
CA LYS A 506 -9.67 22.78 12.58
C LYS A 506 -9.11 23.11 13.97
N SER A 507 -9.70 22.57 15.03
CA SER A 507 -9.37 22.97 16.41
C SER A 507 -8.93 21.79 17.26
N ILE A 508 -7.99 22.07 18.14
CA ILE A 508 -7.68 21.23 19.30
C ILE A 508 -8.43 21.85 20.47
N TYR A 509 -9.26 21.07 21.11
CA TYR A 509 -10.01 21.48 22.30
C TYR A 509 -9.33 20.99 23.57
N ARG A 510 -9.47 21.80 24.63
CA ARG A 510 -9.14 21.43 26.02
C ARG A 510 -10.39 21.56 26.87
N ALA A 511 -10.60 20.61 27.77
CA ALA A 511 -11.69 20.66 28.76
C ALA A 511 -11.22 20.08 30.10
N PRO A 512 -11.59 20.66 31.25
CA PRO A 512 -11.25 20.07 32.54
C PRO A 512 -12.01 18.77 32.77
N ILE A 513 -11.33 17.76 33.32
CA ILE A 513 -11.93 16.53 33.83
C ILE A 513 -12.24 16.77 35.31
N LEU A 514 -13.48 16.58 35.70
CA LEU A 514 -13.98 16.79 37.04
C LEU A 514 -13.83 15.52 37.89
N ASP A 515 -13.89 15.66 39.22
CA ASP A 515 -13.67 14.54 40.14
C ASP A 515 -14.73 13.42 40.02
N ASP A 516 -15.90 13.72 39.47
CA ASP A 516 -16.94 12.74 39.15
C ASP A 516 -16.78 12.02 37.81
N GLY A 517 -15.68 12.35 37.10
CA GLY A 517 -15.38 11.78 35.77
C GLY A 517 -16.17 12.40 34.63
N THR A 518 -16.90 13.49 34.87
CA THR A 518 -17.50 14.31 33.82
C THR A 518 -16.51 15.34 33.27
N VAL A 519 -16.87 16.00 32.19
CA VAL A 519 -16.04 17.02 31.54
C VAL A 519 -16.72 18.37 31.64
N GLY A 520 -15.98 19.38 32.09
CA GLY A 520 -16.44 20.75 32.17
C GLY A 520 -16.47 21.46 30.80
N ALA A 521 -16.71 22.76 30.83
CA ALA A 521 -16.76 23.57 29.60
C ALA A 521 -15.43 23.49 28.83
N ARG A 522 -15.51 23.19 27.54
CA ARG A 522 -14.34 23.15 26.66
C ARG A 522 -13.97 24.54 26.13
N GLU A 523 -12.68 24.71 25.90
CA GLU A 523 -12.10 25.88 25.22
C GLU A 523 -11.28 25.44 24.02
N ILE A 524 -11.01 26.35 23.08
CA ILE A 524 -10.07 26.10 22.00
C ILE A 524 -8.67 26.28 22.57
N PHE A 525 -7.89 25.19 22.58
CA PHE A 525 -6.49 25.20 22.99
C PHE A 525 -5.58 25.73 21.88
N ALA A 526 -5.81 25.28 20.64
CA ALA A 526 -5.07 25.72 19.47
C ALA A 526 -5.92 25.56 18.20
N THR A 527 -5.59 26.32 17.15
CA THR A 527 -6.21 26.20 15.83
C THR A 527 -5.18 25.80 14.78
N SER A 528 -5.60 25.00 13.80
CA SER A 528 -4.84 24.66 12.61
C SER A 528 -5.34 25.47 11.41
N GLU A 529 -4.45 25.88 10.54
CA GLU A 529 -4.83 26.51 9.27
C GLU A 529 -5.59 25.54 8.34
N LEU A 530 -5.31 24.24 8.47
CA LEU A 530 -5.85 23.18 7.61
C LEU A 530 -6.81 22.26 8.38
N PHE A 531 -7.81 21.74 7.69
CA PHE A 531 -8.63 20.62 8.17
C PHE A 531 -7.82 19.33 8.23
N GLY A 532 -8.37 18.33 8.92
CA GLY A 532 -7.80 16.98 8.96
C GLY A 532 -6.81 16.78 10.08
N LEU A 533 -7.02 17.46 11.22
CA LEU A 533 -6.36 17.12 12.48
C LEU A 533 -6.64 15.65 12.83
N ASP A 534 -5.63 14.97 13.36
CA ASP A 534 -5.62 13.54 13.64
C ASP A 534 -5.14 13.26 15.07
N GLY A 535 -4.35 12.23 15.30
CA GLY A 535 -3.86 11.86 16.61
C GLY A 535 -3.09 12.98 17.32
N LEU A 536 -3.12 12.98 18.65
CA LEU A 536 -2.36 13.90 19.49
C LEU A 536 -1.82 13.20 20.72
N THR A 537 -0.70 13.71 21.24
CA THR A 537 -0.05 13.18 22.43
C THR A 537 0.82 14.23 23.11
N PHE A 538 1.15 14.01 24.38
CA PHE A 538 2.14 14.83 25.11
C PHE A 538 3.51 14.16 25.07
N ASP A 539 4.55 14.99 24.98
CA ASP A 539 5.90 14.54 25.29
C ASP A 539 6.20 14.65 26.81
N SER A 540 7.38 14.21 27.23
CA SER A 540 7.83 14.25 28.64
C SER A 540 8.02 15.65 29.20
N GLN A 541 8.00 16.70 28.36
CA GLN A 541 8.10 18.10 28.78
C GLN A 541 6.73 18.79 28.81
N GLY A 542 5.63 18.03 28.60
CA GLY A 542 4.28 18.56 28.60
C GLY A 542 3.90 19.36 27.36
N ARG A 543 4.69 19.30 26.29
CA ARG A 543 4.35 19.89 24.98
C ARG A 543 3.35 18.99 24.26
N LEU A 544 2.33 19.59 23.64
CA LEU A 544 1.35 18.86 22.86
C LEU A 544 1.80 18.72 21.42
N TRP A 545 1.83 17.50 20.92
CA TRP A 545 2.11 17.16 19.54
C TRP A 545 0.82 16.71 18.86
N SER A 546 0.51 17.27 17.69
CA SER A 546 -0.72 16.97 16.97
C SER A 546 -0.43 16.66 15.50
N ALA A 547 -0.90 15.52 15.04
CA ALA A 547 -0.89 15.16 13.63
C ALA A 547 -1.91 16.02 12.85
N GLY A 548 -1.50 16.53 11.69
CA GLY A 548 -2.32 17.36 10.83
C GLY A 548 -2.31 16.88 9.37
N LYS A 549 -2.76 17.73 8.45
CA LYS A 549 -2.90 17.34 7.03
C LYS A 549 -1.55 17.02 6.35
N THR A 550 -0.50 17.76 6.70
CA THR A 550 0.81 17.68 6.03
C THR A 550 1.98 17.61 7.01
N SER A 551 1.74 17.83 8.29
CA SER A 551 2.79 17.95 9.29
C SER A 551 2.30 17.58 10.67
N VAL A 552 3.24 17.30 11.57
CA VAL A 552 3.02 17.24 13.01
C VAL A 552 3.34 18.61 13.59
N ALA A 553 2.38 19.26 14.22
CA ALA A 553 2.54 20.53 14.93
C ALA A 553 2.92 20.28 16.40
N VAL A 554 3.79 21.13 16.95
CA VAL A 554 4.23 21.08 18.35
C VAL A 554 3.83 22.37 19.06
N TYR A 555 3.09 22.24 20.15
CA TYR A 555 2.57 23.36 20.92
C TYR A 555 3.14 23.36 22.36
N GLN A 556 3.33 24.56 22.90
CA GLN A 556 3.58 24.76 24.33
C GLN A 556 2.32 24.45 25.17
N ALA A 557 2.49 24.37 26.48
CA ALA A 557 1.39 24.12 27.41
C ALA A 557 0.27 25.19 27.41
N ASP A 558 0.58 26.41 26.92
CA ASP A 558 -0.35 27.52 26.75
C ASP A 558 -1.03 27.55 25.37
N GLY A 559 -0.73 26.60 24.48
CA GLY A 559 -1.27 26.53 23.12
C GLY A 559 -0.44 27.28 22.06
N ALA A 560 0.66 27.92 22.43
CA ALA A 560 1.52 28.59 21.47
C ALA A 560 2.24 27.58 20.57
N LEU A 561 2.18 27.78 19.26
CA LEU A 561 2.85 26.92 18.27
C LEU A 561 4.36 27.15 18.31
N LEU A 562 5.12 26.08 18.57
CA LEU A 562 6.58 26.08 18.47
C LEU A 562 7.08 25.90 17.04
N GLY A 563 6.39 25.09 16.25
CA GLY A 563 6.72 24.78 14.86
C GLY A 563 6.14 23.45 14.41
N ASN A 564 6.68 22.93 13.31
CA ASN A 564 6.15 21.74 12.65
C ASN A 564 7.25 20.79 12.17
N TYR A 565 6.94 19.49 12.12
CA TYR A 565 7.63 18.50 11.31
C TYR A 565 6.77 18.12 10.11
N ALA A 566 7.21 18.45 8.90
CA ALA A 566 6.55 18.04 7.67
C ALA A 566 6.99 16.62 7.27
N PHE A 567 6.01 15.78 6.98
CA PHE A 567 6.20 14.40 6.53
C PHE A 567 5.82 14.22 5.06
N PRO A 568 6.32 13.19 4.38
CA PRO A 568 6.01 12.92 2.97
C PRO A 568 4.53 12.67 2.70
N SER A 569 3.82 12.05 3.65
CA SER A 569 2.37 11.87 3.59
C SER A 569 1.71 12.31 4.88
N LYS A 570 0.36 12.34 4.89
CA LYS A 570 -0.43 12.83 6.03
C LYS A 570 -0.07 12.07 7.32
N PRO A 571 0.47 12.74 8.38
CA PRO A 571 0.62 12.12 9.70
C PRO A 571 -0.73 11.75 10.32
N THR A 572 -0.74 10.66 11.08
CA THR A 572 -1.94 10.09 11.69
C THR A 572 -1.82 9.95 13.20
N ALA A 573 -0.74 9.35 13.71
CA ALA A 573 -0.50 9.23 15.14
C ALA A 573 0.95 9.54 15.52
N ILE A 574 1.18 9.88 16.81
CA ILE A 574 2.50 10.15 17.38
C ILE A 574 2.62 9.36 18.69
N ALA A 575 3.79 8.77 18.94
CA ALA A 575 4.09 8.10 20.19
C ALA A 575 5.54 8.32 20.64
N PHE A 576 5.74 8.47 21.95
CA PHE A 576 7.03 8.61 22.59
C PHE A 576 7.35 7.41 23.48
N HIS A 577 8.61 6.99 23.51
CA HIS A 577 9.14 6.03 24.47
C HIS A 577 10.03 6.75 25.49
N PRO A 578 10.02 6.35 26.77
CA PRO A 578 10.86 6.97 27.82
C PRO A 578 12.36 7.02 27.46
N ASP A 579 12.88 6.03 26.72
CA ASP A 579 14.27 5.99 26.27
C ASP A 579 14.58 6.95 25.10
N GLY A 580 13.70 7.91 24.84
CA GLY A 580 13.90 8.94 23.84
C GLY A 580 13.60 8.51 22.39
N TRP A 581 12.83 7.45 22.16
CA TRP A 581 12.32 7.16 20.82
C TRP A 581 11.01 7.91 20.56
N ILE A 582 10.87 8.41 19.33
CA ILE A 582 9.61 8.94 18.79
C ILE A 582 9.21 8.12 17.57
N CYS A 583 7.92 7.88 17.44
CA CYS A 583 7.30 7.37 16.21
C CYS A 583 6.25 8.36 15.72
N VAL A 584 6.17 8.53 14.39
CA VAL A 584 5.06 9.17 13.69
C VAL A 584 4.57 8.20 12.62
N THR A 585 3.32 7.77 12.72
CA THR A 585 2.65 7.09 11.61
C THR A 585 2.10 8.11 10.63
N THR A 586 2.08 7.74 9.35
CA THR A 586 1.49 8.52 8.27
C THR A 586 0.55 7.61 7.49
N ARG A 587 -0.19 8.15 6.52
CA ARG A 587 -1.04 7.28 5.69
C ARG A 587 -0.30 6.12 5.06
N ASP A 588 0.97 6.32 4.67
CA ASP A 588 1.69 5.33 3.85
C ASP A 588 2.74 4.55 4.62
N ALA A 589 3.23 5.06 5.75
CA ALA A 589 4.38 4.49 6.45
C ALA A 589 4.42 4.87 7.93
N ALA A 590 5.29 4.22 8.70
CA ALA A 590 5.72 4.70 10.01
C ALA A 590 7.15 5.23 9.94
N TYR A 591 7.44 6.26 10.73
CA TYR A 591 8.75 6.89 10.85
C TYR A 591 9.19 6.87 12.30
N VAL A 592 10.44 6.51 12.54
CA VAL A 592 11.04 6.52 13.89
C VAL A 592 12.32 7.35 13.92
N ALA A 593 12.57 7.95 15.06
CA ALA A 593 13.82 8.66 15.32
C ALA A 593 14.17 8.63 16.81
N LYS A 594 15.40 9.02 17.15
CA LYS A 594 15.76 9.38 18.52
C LYS A 594 15.40 10.85 18.78
N PHE A 595 14.86 11.10 19.96
CA PHE A 595 14.34 12.40 20.38
C PHE A 595 15.19 13.02 21.50
#